data_dc28c9861299a74ac15af06a081ff729
#
_entry.id   dc28c9861299a74ac15af06a081ff729
#
_cell.length_a   1.000
_cell.length_b   1.000
_cell.length_c   1.000
_cell.angle_alpha   90.00
_cell.angle_beta   90.00
_cell.angle_gamma   90.00
#
_symmetry.space_group_name_H-M   'P 1'
#
loop_
_entity.id
_entity.type
_entity.pdbx_description
1 polymer ?
#
loop_
_entity_poly.entity_id
_entity_poly.type
_entity_poly.pdbx_seq_one_letter_code
_entity_poly.pdbx_strand_id
1 'polypeptide(L)'
;SSMQAMRPFSEKSQEVMDALLSASKAELENRFITPHKEVKKVCYVLFVGNRGLCGAYNSSILHYAGSVIENDGMDYGLVVCGRWGKDVLANSKLNVVRTFTDLSDTPNIDEALDIADYLKELFLSGEYDEIKLIYQHYVTALRQDPTVFQYLPASPEKYENGGETTSFIFEPDMESVLESVMQLYLNNKMLSVLLDAKCGEHSARMTAMTSAADSTKALIAELDLKQHT
;
A
#
# COMPACT_ATOMS: atom_id res chain seq x y z
N SER A 1 17.23 -6.23 -7.56
CA SER A 1 17.19 -4.77 -7.52
C SER A 1 17.32 -4.28 -6.09
N SER A 2 17.74 -3.03 -5.90
CA SER A 2 17.85 -2.41 -4.58
C SER A 2 16.51 -2.40 -3.82
N MET A 3 15.39 -2.29 -4.52
CA MET A 3 14.06 -2.34 -3.92
C MET A 3 13.74 -3.70 -3.31
N GLN A 4 14.08 -4.79 -3.99
CA GLN A 4 13.86 -6.14 -3.46
C GLN A 4 14.72 -6.41 -2.23
N ALA A 5 15.92 -5.85 -2.15
CA ALA A 5 16.78 -5.96 -0.97
C ALA A 5 16.24 -5.14 0.21
N MET A 6 15.64 -3.97 -0.03
CA MET A 6 15.05 -3.12 1.01
C MET A 6 13.74 -3.67 1.57
N ARG A 7 12.97 -4.39 0.76
CA ARG A 7 11.66 -4.91 1.13
C ARG A 7 11.71 -5.85 2.35
N PRO A 8 12.59 -6.86 2.43
CA PRO A 8 12.70 -7.71 3.63
C PRO A 8 13.07 -6.92 4.89
N PHE A 9 13.93 -5.91 4.77
CA PHE A 9 14.29 -5.04 5.88
C PHE A 9 13.07 -4.25 6.38
N SER A 10 12.28 -3.67 5.48
CA SER A 10 11.07 -2.93 5.82
C SER A 10 10.02 -3.85 6.48
N GLU A 11 9.82 -5.06 5.97
CA GLU A 11 8.92 -6.06 6.55
C GLU A 11 9.36 -6.46 7.97
N LYS A 12 10.64 -6.69 8.18
CA LYS A 12 11.18 -7.04 9.50
C LYS A 12 11.02 -5.91 10.51
N SER A 13 11.26 -4.67 10.10
CA SER A 13 11.04 -3.50 10.94
C SER A 13 9.56 -3.37 11.31
N GLN A 14 8.65 -3.65 10.38
CA GLN A 14 7.22 -3.63 10.63
C GLN A 14 6.80 -4.71 11.65
N GLU A 15 7.33 -5.93 11.53
CA GLU A 15 7.09 -7.01 12.49
C GLU A 15 7.52 -6.63 13.91
N VAL A 16 8.69 -6.02 14.04
CA VAL A 16 9.20 -5.56 15.34
C VAL A 16 8.29 -4.49 15.94
N MET A 17 7.85 -3.54 15.13
CA MET A 17 6.93 -2.48 15.59
C MET A 17 5.56 -3.06 15.97
N ASP A 18 5.01 -3.98 15.19
CA ASP A 18 3.76 -4.68 15.51
C ASP A 18 3.86 -5.42 16.85
N ALA A 19 4.98 -6.09 17.08
CA ALA A 19 5.24 -6.78 18.34
C ALA A 19 5.30 -5.82 19.54
N LEU A 20 5.99 -4.67 19.38
CA LEU A 20 6.09 -3.65 20.42
C LEU A 20 4.74 -3.06 20.77
N LEU A 21 3.94 -2.70 19.77
CA LEU A 21 2.61 -2.12 19.96
C LEU A 21 1.65 -3.15 20.57
N SER A 22 1.73 -4.41 20.16
CA SER A 22 0.90 -5.49 20.72
C SER A 22 1.26 -5.80 22.16
N ALA A 23 2.54 -5.74 22.53
CA ALA A 23 3.01 -5.97 23.90
C ALA A 23 2.60 -4.84 24.85
N SER A 24 2.45 -3.62 24.33
CA SER A 24 2.07 -2.43 25.10
C SER A 24 0.57 -2.37 25.46
N LYS A 25 -0.14 -3.48 25.33
CA LYS A 25 -1.60 -3.66 25.37
C LYS A 25 -2.45 -2.71 26.18
N ALA A 26 -3.60 -2.47 25.58
CA ALA A 26 -4.96 -2.26 26.10
C ALA A 26 -5.26 -0.95 26.83
N GLU A 27 -4.33 -0.29 27.47
CA GLU A 27 -4.58 0.95 28.21
C GLU A 27 -4.02 2.20 27.53
N LEU A 28 -3.41 2.02 26.35
CA LEU A 28 -2.75 3.11 25.66
C LEU A 28 -3.73 3.78 24.69
N GLU A 29 -4.25 4.92 25.10
CA GLU A 29 -4.95 5.82 24.23
C GLU A 29 -3.94 6.61 23.40
N ASN A 30 -4.05 6.49 22.08
CA ASN A 30 -3.30 7.30 21.14
C ASN A 30 -4.23 7.76 20.03
N ARG A 31 -4.06 9.00 19.57
CA ARG A 31 -4.90 9.60 18.53
C ARG A 31 -4.94 8.82 17.21
N PHE A 32 -3.94 7.98 16.92
CA PHE A 32 -3.90 7.14 15.74
C PHE A 32 -4.44 5.72 15.94
N ILE A 33 -4.67 5.32 17.19
CA ILE A 33 -5.18 4.00 17.55
C ILE A 33 -6.67 4.06 17.91
N THR A 34 -7.07 5.14 18.54
CA THR A 34 -8.45 5.31 19.04
C THR A 34 -9.42 5.53 17.89
N PRO A 35 -10.41 4.64 17.68
CA PRO A 35 -11.42 4.84 16.66
C PRO A 35 -12.28 6.09 16.94
N HIS A 36 -12.75 6.74 15.90
CA HIS A 36 -13.82 7.73 16.00
C HIS A 36 -15.11 7.04 16.46
N LYS A 37 -15.97 7.76 17.16
CA LYS A 37 -17.20 7.21 17.78
C LYS A 37 -18.12 6.51 16.78
N GLU A 38 -18.19 7.03 15.55
CA GLU A 38 -19.01 6.50 14.48
C GLU A 38 -18.25 6.62 13.16
N VAL A 39 -18.22 5.55 12.40
CA VAL A 39 -17.61 5.55 11.06
C VAL A 39 -18.66 6.02 10.07
N LYS A 40 -18.49 7.23 9.54
CA LYS A 40 -19.36 7.86 8.55
C LYS A 40 -18.70 8.00 7.19
N LYS A 41 -17.39 8.24 7.16
CA LYS A 41 -16.65 8.53 5.93
C LYS A 41 -15.29 7.85 5.92
N VAL A 42 -14.99 7.18 4.80
CA VAL A 42 -13.75 6.42 4.62
C VAL A 42 -12.91 7.06 3.51
N CYS A 43 -11.62 7.20 3.76
CA CYS A 43 -10.64 7.56 2.73
C CYS A 43 -9.96 6.29 2.23
N TYR A 44 -10.10 6.00 0.95
CA TYR A 44 -9.36 4.93 0.28
C TYR A 44 -8.14 5.51 -0.41
N VAL A 45 -7.01 4.85 -0.29
CA VAL A 45 -5.76 5.22 -0.94
C VAL A 45 -5.37 4.11 -1.89
N LEU A 46 -5.48 4.38 -3.18
CA LEU A 46 -5.22 3.41 -4.24
C LEU A 46 -3.81 3.61 -4.81
N PHE A 47 -3.02 2.54 -4.80
CA PHE A 47 -1.68 2.53 -5.37
C PHE A 47 -1.70 1.87 -6.74
N VAL A 48 -1.42 2.65 -7.76
CA VAL A 48 -1.26 2.21 -9.16
C VAL A 48 0.15 2.50 -9.66
N GLY A 49 0.52 1.95 -10.81
CA GLY A 49 1.80 2.23 -11.43
C GLY A 49 1.88 3.65 -12.01
N ASN A 50 3.07 4.03 -12.46
CA ASN A 50 3.29 5.31 -13.15
C ASN A 50 2.97 5.21 -14.64
N ARG A 51 2.93 4.01 -15.22
CA ARG A 51 2.69 3.76 -16.63
C ARG A 51 2.08 2.37 -16.85
N GLY A 52 1.66 2.12 -18.08
CA GLY A 52 1.09 0.84 -18.51
C GLY A 52 2.15 -0.21 -18.86
N LEU A 53 1.76 -1.15 -19.71
CA LEU A 53 2.57 -2.27 -20.19
C LEU A 53 3.06 -3.19 -19.07
N CYS A 54 2.23 -3.35 -18.05
CA CYS A 54 2.48 -4.20 -16.90
C CYS A 54 1.36 -5.25 -16.72
N GLY A 55 0.86 -5.76 -17.83
CA GLY A 55 -0.24 -6.74 -17.83
C GLY A 55 -1.50 -6.17 -17.19
N ALA A 56 -2.14 -6.97 -16.37
CA ALA A 56 -3.37 -6.58 -15.66
C ALA A 56 -3.10 -5.87 -14.33
N TYR A 57 -1.87 -5.51 -14.00
CA TYR A 57 -1.50 -4.93 -12.71
C TYR A 57 -2.37 -3.75 -12.31
N ASN A 58 -2.44 -2.73 -13.16
CA ASN A 58 -3.19 -1.51 -12.86
C ASN A 58 -4.71 -1.73 -12.93
N SER A 59 -5.20 -2.40 -13.96
CA SER A 59 -6.63 -2.63 -14.12
C SER A 59 -7.21 -3.52 -13.04
N SER A 60 -6.47 -4.53 -12.61
CA SER A 60 -6.91 -5.45 -11.56
C SER A 60 -7.02 -4.77 -10.20
N ILE A 61 -6.07 -3.92 -9.82
CA ILE A 61 -6.16 -3.20 -8.55
C ILE A 61 -7.25 -2.12 -8.58
N LEU A 62 -7.47 -1.47 -9.70
CA LEU A 62 -8.55 -0.52 -9.86
C LEU A 62 -9.92 -1.20 -9.73
N HIS A 63 -10.09 -2.34 -10.36
CA HIS A 63 -11.31 -3.15 -10.24
C HIS A 63 -11.55 -3.60 -8.79
N TYR A 64 -10.52 -4.07 -8.14
CA TYR A 64 -10.58 -4.47 -6.72
C TYR A 64 -10.97 -3.30 -5.82
N ALA A 65 -10.39 -2.12 -6.04
CA ALA A 65 -10.75 -0.92 -5.29
C ALA A 65 -12.23 -0.56 -5.45
N GLY A 66 -12.74 -0.62 -6.67
CA GLY A 66 -14.16 -0.40 -6.94
C GLY A 66 -15.06 -1.37 -6.17
N SER A 67 -14.67 -2.64 -6.11
CA SER A 67 -15.41 -3.67 -5.36
C SER A 67 -15.38 -3.41 -3.86
N VAL A 68 -14.22 -3.04 -3.31
CA VAL A 68 -14.09 -2.70 -1.88
C VAL A 68 -14.98 -1.53 -1.50
N ILE A 69 -14.92 -0.45 -2.29
CA ILE A 69 -15.73 0.76 -2.07
C ILE A 69 -17.21 0.45 -2.13
N GLU A 70 -17.65 -0.31 -3.13
CA GLU A 70 -19.04 -0.71 -3.29
C GLU A 70 -19.53 -1.60 -2.14
N ASN A 71 -18.74 -2.59 -1.75
CA ASN A 71 -19.09 -3.51 -0.66
C ASN A 71 -19.14 -2.81 0.70
N ASP A 72 -18.26 -1.84 0.96
CA ASP A 72 -18.30 -1.08 2.21
C ASP A 72 -19.53 -0.16 2.29
N GLY A 73 -20.02 0.33 1.16
CA GLY A 73 -21.24 1.14 1.09
C GLY A 73 -21.20 2.45 1.88
N MET A 74 -20.00 2.97 2.14
CA MET A 74 -19.77 4.18 2.95
C MET A 74 -19.62 5.40 2.06
N ASP A 75 -19.88 6.57 2.62
CA ASP A 75 -19.41 7.82 2.04
C ASP A 75 -17.87 7.83 2.02
N TYR A 76 -17.26 8.30 0.93
CA TYR A 76 -15.82 8.12 0.74
C TYR A 76 -15.17 9.23 -0.06
N GLY A 77 -13.86 9.31 0.08
CA GLY A 77 -12.95 9.98 -0.83
C GLY A 77 -11.86 9.02 -1.28
N LEU A 78 -11.39 9.16 -2.52
CA LEU A 78 -10.33 8.34 -3.08
C LEU A 78 -9.07 9.19 -3.31
N VAL A 79 -7.97 8.76 -2.72
CA VAL A 79 -6.63 9.27 -2.97
C VAL A 79 -5.92 8.29 -3.90
N VAL A 80 -5.28 8.76 -4.94
CA VAL A 80 -4.59 7.92 -5.91
C VAL A 80 -3.11 8.23 -5.92
N CYS A 81 -2.29 7.20 -5.74
CA CYS A 81 -0.83 7.25 -5.80
C CYS A 81 -0.37 6.53 -7.06
N GLY A 82 0.30 7.26 -7.96
CA GLY A 82 0.75 6.74 -9.24
C GLY A 82 0.13 7.49 -10.42
N ARG A 83 0.94 7.72 -11.44
CA ARG A 83 0.58 8.58 -12.58
C ARG A 83 -0.41 7.93 -13.54
N TRP A 84 -0.36 6.59 -13.68
CA TRP A 84 -1.23 5.86 -14.60
C TRP A 84 -2.71 6.16 -14.38
N GLY A 85 -3.11 6.35 -13.12
CA GLY A 85 -4.52 6.58 -12.78
C GLY A 85 -5.05 7.95 -13.18
N LYS A 86 -4.20 8.92 -13.50
CA LYS A 86 -4.62 10.31 -13.74
C LYS A 86 -5.65 10.41 -14.87
N ASP A 87 -5.34 9.83 -16.03
CA ASP A 87 -6.20 9.93 -17.20
C ASP A 87 -7.40 8.95 -17.12
N VAL A 88 -7.15 7.75 -16.60
CA VAL A 88 -8.19 6.71 -16.47
C VAL A 88 -9.26 7.12 -15.46
N LEU A 89 -8.85 7.70 -14.33
CA LEU A 89 -9.74 8.08 -13.24
C LEU A 89 -10.44 9.42 -13.46
N ALA A 90 -9.88 10.30 -14.27
CA ALA A 90 -10.53 11.57 -14.65
C ALA A 90 -11.90 11.35 -15.31
N ASN A 91 -12.05 10.26 -16.04
CA ASN A 91 -13.29 9.89 -16.73
C ASN A 91 -14.14 8.86 -15.96
N SER A 92 -13.72 8.48 -14.74
CA SER A 92 -14.44 7.54 -13.91
C SER A 92 -15.50 8.24 -13.04
N LYS A 93 -16.43 7.46 -12.49
CA LYS A 93 -17.43 7.95 -11.53
C LYS A 93 -16.91 7.96 -10.09
N LEU A 94 -15.63 7.60 -9.87
CA LEU A 94 -15.03 7.56 -8.56
C LEU A 94 -14.72 8.96 -8.04
N ASN A 95 -14.94 9.16 -6.75
CA ASN A 95 -14.71 10.46 -6.11
C ASN A 95 -13.24 10.65 -5.74
N VAL A 96 -12.42 11.02 -6.70
CA VAL A 96 -10.98 11.29 -6.49
C VAL A 96 -10.80 12.67 -5.85
N VAL A 97 -10.23 12.72 -4.66
CA VAL A 97 -10.01 13.95 -3.90
C VAL A 97 -8.57 14.44 -3.93
N ARG A 98 -7.62 13.56 -4.17
CA ARG A 98 -6.19 13.89 -4.27
C ARG A 98 -5.44 12.86 -5.12
N THR A 99 -4.41 13.32 -5.84
CA THR A 99 -3.48 12.45 -6.58
C THR A 99 -2.04 12.79 -6.21
N PHE A 100 -1.22 11.74 -6.05
CA PHE A 100 0.24 11.84 -5.93
C PHE A 100 0.86 11.28 -7.20
N THR A 101 1.32 12.15 -8.09
CA THR A 101 1.79 11.77 -9.43
C THR A 101 3.31 11.82 -9.59
N ASP A 102 4.03 12.38 -8.62
CA ASP A 102 5.48 12.58 -8.67
C ASP A 102 6.26 11.49 -7.92
N LEU A 103 5.69 10.28 -7.85
CA LEU A 103 6.35 9.15 -7.21
C LEU A 103 7.38 8.54 -8.15
N SER A 104 8.58 8.30 -7.62
CA SER A 104 9.67 7.70 -8.38
C SER A 104 9.51 6.19 -8.56
N ASP A 105 10.26 5.62 -9.51
CA ASP A 105 10.31 4.16 -9.69
C ASP A 105 11.11 3.46 -8.58
N THR A 106 11.88 4.21 -7.79
CA THR A 106 12.61 3.74 -6.61
C THR A 106 12.12 4.50 -5.38
N PRO A 107 11.05 4.04 -4.71
CA PRO A 107 10.48 4.74 -3.57
C PRO A 107 11.49 4.97 -2.46
N ASN A 108 11.41 6.14 -1.83
CA ASN A 108 12.24 6.52 -0.70
C ASN A 108 11.38 6.97 0.48
N ILE A 109 12.05 7.21 1.62
CA ILE A 109 11.35 7.60 2.85
C ILE A 109 10.65 8.97 2.71
N ASP A 110 11.19 9.91 1.95
CA ASP A 110 10.58 11.23 1.79
C ASP A 110 9.24 11.15 1.07
N GLU A 111 9.13 10.32 0.04
CA GLU A 111 7.86 10.06 -0.64
C GLU A 111 6.84 9.41 0.30
N ALA A 112 7.29 8.45 1.10
CA ALA A 112 6.43 7.79 2.09
C ALA A 112 5.94 8.78 3.15
N LEU A 113 6.82 9.67 3.64
CA LEU A 113 6.47 10.70 4.62
C LEU A 113 5.44 11.68 4.06
N ASP A 114 5.57 12.13 2.82
CA ASP A 114 4.62 13.06 2.20
C ASP A 114 3.21 12.47 2.17
N ILE A 115 3.08 11.22 1.77
CA ILE A 115 1.78 10.53 1.74
C ILE A 115 1.27 10.30 3.17
N ALA A 116 2.13 9.77 4.05
CA ALA A 116 1.75 9.47 5.42
C ALA A 116 1.28 10.71 6.19
N ASP A 117 2.01 11.83 6.08
CA ASP A 117 1.67 13.07 6.76
C ASP A 117 0.33 13.64 6.27
N TYR A 118 0.08 13.59 4.97
CA TYR A 118 -1.20 13.97 4.40
C TYR A 118 -2.36 13.15 4.99
N LEU A 119 -2.21 11.83 5.04
CA LEU A 119 -3.25 10.93 5.56
C LEU A 119 -3.47 11.10 7.06
N LYS A 120 -2.41 11.31 7.83
CA LYS A 120 -2.51 11.59 9.27
C LYS A 120 -3.30 12.86 9.54
N GLU A 121 -3.06 13.92 8.79
CA GLU A 121 -3.81 15.18 8.90
C GLU A 121 -5.28 15.00 8.57
N LEU A 122 -5.61 14.26 7.51
CA LEU A 122 -6.99 13.94 7.15
C LEU A 122 -7.72 13.22 8.29
N PHE A 123 -7.07 12.25 8.90
CA PHE A 123 -7.66 11.50 10.00
C PHE A 123 -7.84 12.37 11.26
N LEU A 124 -6.81 13.12 11.63
CA LEU A 124 -6.85 13.96 12.83
C LEU A 124 -7.81 15.14 12.71
N SER A 125 -8.06 15.63 11.50
CA SER A 125 -9.02 16.70 11.25
C SER A 125 -10.49 16.26 11.45
N GLY A 126 -10.73 14.95 11.50
CA GLY A 126 -12.07 14.39 11.58
C GLY A 126 -12.81 14.34 10.24
N GLU A 127 -12.17 14.73 9.14
CA GLU A 127 -12.77 14.66 7.81
C GLU A 127 -13.08 13.24 7.39
N TYR A 128 -12.20 12.29 7.75
CA TYR A 128 -12.38 10.85 7.52
C TYR A 128 -12.25 10.09 8.83
N ASP A 129 -13.07 9.07 8.99
CA ASP A 129 -13.12 8.24 10.19
C ASP A 129 -12.24 7.01 10.09
N GLU A 130 -11.99 6.57 8.86
CA GLU A 130 -11.06 5.48 8.55
C GLU A 130 -10.25 5.82 7.30
N ILE A 131 -9.03 5.30 7.25
CA ILE A 131 -8.16 5.37 6.05
C ILE A 131 -7.69 3.96 5.72
N LYS A 132 -8.01 3.52 4.49
CA LYS A 132 -7.67 2.17 4.00
C LYS A 132 -6.78 2.27 2.78
N LEU A 133 -5.67 1.52 2.79
CA LEU A 133 -4.75 1.41 1.67
C LEU A 133 -5.16 0.23 0.79
N ILE A 134 -5.18 0.44 -0.52
CA ILE A 134 -5.50 -0.60 -1.51
C ILE A 134 -4.34 -0.70 -2.48
N TYR A 135 -3.68 -1.85 -2.51
CA TYR A 135 -2.46 -2.05 -3.27
C TYR A 135 -2.27 -3.50 -3.68
N GLN A 136 -1.36 -3.74 -4.61
CA GLN A 136 -0.93 -5.07 -5.00
C GLN A 136 0.20 -5.54 -4.07
N HIS A 137 -0.09 -6.54 -3.25
CA HIS A 137 0.92 -7.16 -2.40
C HIS A 137 1.79 -8.09 -3.25
N TYR A 138 3.10 -7.89 -3.18
CA TYR A 138 4.07 -8.70 -3.90
C TYR A 138 4.27 -10.05 -3.19
N VAL A 139 3.95 -11.12 -3.87
CA VAL A 139 4.16 -12.50 -3.38
C VAL A 139 5.36 -13.14 -4.09
N THR A 140 5.33 -13.17 -5.41
CA THR A 140 6.43 -13.62 -6.27
C THR A 140 6.51 -12.74 -7.51
N ALA A 141 7.54 -12.93 -8.33
CA ALA A 141 7.66 -12.21 -9.60
C ALA A 141 6.45 -12.41 -10.54
N LEU A 142 5.74 -13.53 -10.39
CA LEU A 142 4.59 -13.88 -11.22
C LEU A 142 3.24 -13.62 -10.53
N ARG A 143 3.23 -13.29 -9.25
CA ARG A 143 2.00 -13.16 -8.48
C ARG A 143 2.01 -11.94 -7.58
N GLN A 144 1.02 -11.10 -7.75
CA GLN A 144 0.68 -10.00 -6.85
C GLN A 144 -0.77 -10.18 -6.40
N ASP A 145 -1.02 -9.98 -5.11
CA ASP A 145 -2.36 -10.13 -4.53
C ASP A 145 -2.98 -8.77 -4.22
N PRO A 146 -4.16 -8.45 -4.78
CA PRO A 146 -4.90 -7.25 -4.38
C PRO A 146 -5.21 -7.30 -2.89
N THR A 147 -4.88 -6.22 -2.18
CA THR A 147 -4.93 -6.18 -0.72
C THR A 147 -5.53 -4.86 -0.27
N VAL A 148 -6.39 -4.91 0.73
CA VAL A 148 -6.86 -3.76 1.50
C VAL A 148 -6.29 -3.83 2.91
N PHE A 149 -5.74 -2.71 3.39
CA PHE A 149 -5.13 -2.60 4.71
C PHE A 149 -5.67 -1.37 5.43
N GLN A 150 -6.21 -1.54 6.63
CA GLN A 150 -6.63 -0.40 7.45
C GLN A 150 -5.42 0.30 8.02
N TYR A 151 -5.17 1.52 7.54
CA TYR A 151 -4.04 2.33 7.94
C TYR A 151 -4.33 3.14 9.20
N LEU A 152 -5.47 3.79 9.23
CA LEU A 152 -5.96 4.55 10.38
C LEU A 152 -7.45 4.27 10.63
N PRO A 153 -7.92 4.15 11.87
CA PRO A 153 -7.07 4.03 13.06
C PRO A 153 -6.17 2.79 12.96
N ALA A 154 -4.96 2.91 13.49
CA ALA A 154 -4.01 1.82 13.44
C ALA A 154 -4.47 0.67 14.35
N SER A 155 -4.39 -0.55 13.83
CA SER A 155 -4.66 -1.75 14.58
C SER A 155 -3.48 -2.70 14.40
N PRO A 156 -2.42 -2.53 15.20
CA PRO A 156 -1.26 -3.40 15.11
C PRO A 156 -1.67 -4.85 15.27
N GLU A 157 -1.22 -5.71 14.36
CA GLU A 157 -1.52 -7.13 14.42
C GLU A 157 -1.01 -7.73 15.73
N LYS A 158 -1.85 -8.56 16.35
CA LYS A 158 -1.44 -9.29 17.54
C LYS A 158 -0.41 -10.33 17.12
N TYR A 159 0.79 -10.19 17.64
CA TYR A 159 1.82 -11.20 17.49
C TYR A 159 1.38 -12.44 18.27
N GLU A 160 0.93 -13.49 17.57
CA GLU A 160 0.39 -14.71 18.20
C GLU A 160 1.47 -15.61 18.82
N ASN A 161 2.73 -15.41 18.47
CA ASN A 161 3.83 -16.15 19.04
C ASN A 161 4.29 -15.47 20.33
N GLY A 162 3.88 -16.03 21.45
CA GLY A 162 4.28 -15.62 22.78
C GLY A 162 5.79 -15.65 23.02
N GLY A 163 6.49 -14.77 22.33
CA GLY A 163 7.80 -14.33 22.76
C GLY A 163 7.61 -13.62 24.09
N GLU A 164 8.49 -13.92 25.02
CA GLU A 164 8.49 -13.30 26.34
C GLU A 164 8.20 -11.81 26.19
N THR A 165 7.14 -11.38 26.85
CA THR A 165 6.86 -9.97 27.07
C THR A 165 8.03 -9.42 27.87
N THR A 166 9.05 -8.96 27.18
CA THR A 166 10.00 -8.04 27.79
C THR A 166 9.16 -6.84 28.18
N SER A 167 8.92 -6.69 29.46
CA SER A 167 8.29 -5.50 30.00
C SER A 167 9.23 -4.35 29.69
N PHE A 168 8.97 -3.66 28.59
CA PHE A 168 9.62 -2.38 28.34
C PHE A 168 9.13 -1.42 29.41
N ILE A 169 9.99 -1.09 30.34
CA ILE A 169 9.71 -0.05 31.33
C ILE A 169 9.82 1.28 30.58
N PHE A 170 8.69 1.72 30.05
CA PHE A 170 8.57 3.06 29.48
C PHE A 170 8.38 4.07 30.62
N GLU A 171 9.46 4.48 31.26
CA GLU A 171 9.42 5.56 32.23
C GLU A 171 10.32 6.71 31.76
N PRO A 172 9.97 7.96 32.04
CA PRO A 172 8.80 8.48 32.75
C PRO A 172 7.67 8.98 31.84
N ASP A 173 7.80 8.89 30.49
CA ASP A 173 6.87 9.51 29.56
C ASP A 173 6.38 8.50 28.50
N MET A 174 5.47 7.64 28.92
CA MET A 174 4.89 6.60 28.08
C MET A 174 4.15 7.17 26.88
N GLU A 175 3.46 8.30 27.03
CA GLU A 175 2.72 8.94 25.93
C GLU A 175 3.64 9.41 24.80
N SER A 176 4.75 10.07 25.14
CA SER A 176 5.74 10.49 24.14
C SER A 176 6.39 9.34 23.42
N VAL A 177 6.72 8.27 24.14
CA VAL A 177 7.31 7.07 23.54
C VAL A 177 6.31 6.42 22.59
N LEU A 178 5.08 6.25 23.02
CA LEU A 178 4.03 5.68 22.18
C LEU A 178 3.80 6.53 20.92
N GLU A 179 3.73 7.85 21.04
CA GLU A 179 3.58 8.76 19.90
C GLU A 179 4.75 8.59 18.91
N SER A 180 5.98 8.52 19.40
CA SER A 180 7.15 8.31 18.55
C SER A 180 7.10 6.96 17.84
N VAL A 181 6.72 5.90 18.54
CA VAL A 181 6.58 4.55 17.98
C VAL A 181 5.47 4.53 16.92
N MET A 182 4.35 5.19 17.17
CA MET A 182 3.25 5.29 16.21
C MET A 182 3.67 6.01 14.94
N GLN A 183 4.42 7.11 15.05
CA GLN A 183 4.95 7.82 13.88
C GLN A 183 5.87 6.91 13.05
N LEU A 184 6.78 6.20 13.70
CA LEU A 184 7.67 5.24 13.03
C LEU A 184 6.88 4.09 12.37
N TYR A 185 5.90 3.55 13.07
CA TYR A 185 5.02 2.49 12.56
C TYR A 185 4.32 2.93 11.29
N LEU A 186 3.64 4.07 11.31
CA LEU A 186 2.88 4.57 10.17
C LEU A 186 3.78 4.92 8.98
N ASN A 187 4.90 5.57 9.24
CA ASN A 187 5.86 5.94 8.20
C ASN A 187 6.50 4.70 7.55
N ASN A 188 6.88 3.72 8.37
CA ASN A 188 7.47 2.48 7.89
C ASN A 188 6.45 1.64 7.11
N LYS A 189 5.21 1.58 7.57
CA LYS A 189 4.13 0.88 6.83
C LYS A 189 3.90 1.52 5.47
N MET A 190 3.88 2.84 5.38
CA MET A 190 3.72 3.53 4.10
C MET A 190 4.88 3.22 3.14
N LEU A 191 6.12 3.27 3.62
CA LEU A 191 7.28 2.89 2.80
C LEU A 191 7.20 1.43 2.35
N SER A 192 6.80 0.52 3.24
CA SER A 192 6.60 -0.90 2.92
C SER A 192 5.59 -1.10 1.80
N VAL A 193 4.47 -0.39 1.84
CA VAL A 193 3.43 -0.47 0.80
C VAL A 193 3.95 0.08 -0.54
N LEU A 194 4.67 1.20 -0.53
CA LEU A 194 5.27 1.75 -1.75
C LEU A 194 6.27 0.79 -2.39
N LEU A 195 7.14 0.18 -1.58
CA LEU A 195 8.12 -0.81 -2.05
C LEU A 195 7.42 -2.05 -2.61
N ASP A 196 6.41 -2.54 -1.90
CA ASP A 196 5.62 -3.70 -2.30
C ASP A 196 4.93 -3.46 -3.65
N ALA A 197 4.28 -2.33 -3.79
CA ALA A 197 3.60 -1.91 -5.02
C ALA A 197 4.59 -1.79 -6.19
N LYS A 198 5.75 -1.19 -5.97
CA LYS A 198 6.76 -1.01 -7.03
C LYS A 198 7.41 -2.33 -7.45
N CYS A 199 7.71 -3.21 -6.52
CA CYS A 199 8.19 -4.55 -6.84
C CYS A 199 7.17 -5.31 -7.72
N GLY A 200 5.89 -5.23 -7.38
CA GLY A 200 4.82 -5.84 -8.15
C GLY A 200 4.69 -5.25 -9.56
N GLU A 201 4.71 -3.93 -9.67
CA GLU A 201 4.63 -3.22 -10.96
C GLU A 201 5.78 -3.60 -11.89
N HIS A 202 7.01 -3.59 -11.40
CA HIS A 202 8.19 -3.95 -12.18
C HIS A 202 8.16 -5.42 -12.60
N SER A 203 7.81 -6.33 -11.70
CA SER A 203 7.72 -7.75 -12.01
C SER A 203 6.62 -8.05 -13.03
N ALA A 204 5.48 -7.43 -12.90
CA ALA A 204 4.37 -7.56 -13.85
C ALA A 204 4.75 -7.03 -15.25
N ARG A 205 5.48 -5.93 -15.30
CA ARG A 205 5.97 -5.36 -16.57
C ARG A 205 7.00 -6.26 -17.24
N MET A 206 7.96 -6.79 -16.49
CA MET A 206 8.94 -7.73 -17.03
C MET A 206 8.28 -9.00 -17.54
N THR A 207 7.32 -9.54 -16.83
CA THR A 207 6.54 -10.71 -17.26
C THR A 207 5.78 -10.41 -18.56
N ALA A 208 5.11 -9.27 -18.65
CA ALA A 208 4.38 -8.84 -19.85
C ALA A 208 5.31 -8.65 -21.05
N MET A 209 6.49 -8.05 -20.84
CA MET A 209 7.49 -7.87 -21.90
C MET A 209 8.05 -9.21 -22.39
N THR A 210 8.33 -10.14 -21.50
CA THR A 210 8.80 -11.49 -21.85
C THR A 210 7.75 -12.24 -22.65
N SER A 211 6.49 -12.22 -22.24
CA SER A 211 5.37 -12.83 -22.97
C SER A 211 5.20 -12.23 -24.36
N ALA A 212 5.32 -10.91 -24.49
CA ALA A 212 5.24 -10.23 -25.78
C ALA A 212 6.41 -10.64 -26.71
N ALA A 213 7.64 -10.74 -26.18
CA ALA A 213 8.81 -11.17 -26.93
C ALA A 213 8.66 -12.62 -27.43
N ASP A 214 8.16 -13.52 -26.60
CA ASP A 214 7.92 -14.92 -26.95
C ASP A 214 6.84 -15.04 -28.04
N SER A 215 5.76 -14.27 -27.94
CA SER A 215 4.71 -14.22 -28.96
C SER A 215 5.23 -13.70 -30.31
N THR A 216 6.10 -12.70 -30.29
CA THR A 216 6.73 -12.16 -31.49
C THR A 216 7.64 -13.19 -32.16
N LYS A 217 8.46 -13.91 -31.39
CA LYS A 217 9.32 -14.98 -31.90
C LYS A 217 8.51 -16.11 -32.54
N ALA A 218 7.40 -16.52 -31.89
CA ALA A 218 6.51 -17.54 -32.42
C ALA A 218 5.88 -17.12 -33.76
N LEU A 219 5.46 -15.87 -33.87
CA LEU A 219 4.87 -15.29 -35.08
C LEU A 219 5.88 -15.25 -36.22
N ILE A 220 7.13 -14.82 -35.96
CA ILE A 220 8.21 -14.82 -36.97
C ILE A 220 8.48 -16.26 -37.49
N ALA A 221 8.58 -17.22 -36.57
CA ALA A 221 8.79 -18.61 -36.92
C ALA A 221 7.64 -19.16 -37.81
N GLU A 222 6.41 -18.82 -37.52
CA GLU A 222 5.25 -19.18 -38.32
C GLU A 222 5.29 -18.57 -39.72
N LEU A 223 5.66 -17.30 -39.83
CA LEU A 223 5.78 -16.59 -41.10
C LEU A 223 6.90 -17.17 -41.95
N ASP A 224 8.04 -17.48 -41.36
CA ASP A 224 9.17 -18.11 -42.06
C ASP A 224 8.79 -19.49 -42.62
N LEU A 225 8.04 -20.27 -41.86
CA LEU A 225 7.53 -21.57 -42.35
C LEU A 225 6.59 -21.39 -43.55
N LYS A 226 5.73 -20.38 -43.55
CA LYS A 226 4.80 -20.07 -44.65
C LYS A 226 5.51 -19.60 -45.93
N GLN A 227 6.69 -18.97 -45.80
CA GLN A 227 7.47 -18.53 -46.95
C GLN A 227 8.25 -19.65 -47.62
N HIS A 228 8.49 -20.77 -46.92
CA HIS A 228 9.26 -21.90 -47.42
C HIS A 228 8.38 -23.08 -47.88
N THR A 229 7.06 -22.91 -47.85
CA THR A 229 6.07 -23.84 -48.41
C THR A 229 5.43 -23.24 -49.65
#